data_014065027acfc01631d73603d28eae5d
#
_entry.id   014065027acfc01631d73603d28eae5d
#
_cell.length_a   1.000
_cell.length_b   1.000
_cell.length_c   1.000
_cell.angle_alpha   90.00
_cell.angle_beta   90.00
_cell.angle_gamma   90.00
#
_symmetry.space_group_name_H-M   'P 1'
#
loop_
_entity.id
_entity.type
_entity.pdbx_description
1 polymer ?
#
loop_
_entity_poly.entity_id
_entity_poly.type
_entity_poly.pdbx_seq_one_letter_code
_entity_poly.pdbx_strand_id
1 'polypeptide(L)'
;MDPVYVFGHKNPDTDSIVAAIAYANLRHALGDRQYVACRLGVLSDETSRILQRFGFESPMRLHDVRTQVKDLSFDRPPILSDAVTVHRAWELMYADEHPSVSLPIADEGGKLFGMLTTGDIAQYDMRFVEETLLKDVPLFNLLSCLDGQIWVDYGDVTGLSGELCIAVPGMAQSFPEGSIVITGRDSAVIKAAYVAKATAVIVCGGQLQPEDMADRGATVIITTPYDPYRAARLMIQSIPVSRIAQTKDLTAFHEEDYLDTVRDATLKSRYRSYPVLDSQENVVGTLSRYHLLRPNRKKVVLVDHSETAQSVDGLNEAQILAIIDHHRLADVETVDPIYVRTEAVGASTTIIATMFQERGIMPGQKLAGLMAAGILSDTILFQSPTCTERDRVMAERMARLSGLSLTELGKDIFSSSLPPDTDVRELLFSDFKQFQIAGHSLGIGQFTSTDCEQFIPRHNEVIAIMEEERTKHGYDMLLFMLTDRKSTRLNSSHII
;
A
#
# COMPACT_ATOMS: atom_id res chain seq x y z
N MET A 1 -2.84 8.05 12.68
CA MET A 1 -1.49 7.70 13.18
C MET A 1 -1.11 6.39 12.53
N ASP A 2 0.09 6.33 11.95
CA ASP A 2 0.57 5.15 11.27
C ASP A 2 0.76 4.00 12.26
N PRO A 3 0.42 2.76 11.89
CA PRO A 3 0.57 1.61 12.76
C PRO A 3 2.05 1.32 13.06
N VAL A 4 2.33 0.83 14.26
CA VAL A 4 3.62 0.28 14.67
C VAL A 4 3.44 -1.23 14.83
N TYR A 5 4.05 -2.01 13.95
CA TYR A 5 3.92 -3.46 13.95
C TYR A 5 4.88 -4.09 14.96
N VAL A 6 4.35 -4.91 15.87
CA VAL A 6 5.13 -5.64 16.88
C VAL A 6 5.07 -7.11 16.53
N PHE A 7 6.21 -7.74 16.29
CA PHE A 7 6.24 -9.15 15.90
C PHE A 7 7.51 -9.84 16.38
N GLY A 8 7.39 -11.16 16.55
CA GLY A 8 8.51 -12.05 16.82
C GLY A 8 9.07 -12.68 15.54
N HIS A 9 9.82 -13.76 15.67
CA HIS A 9 10.53 -14.41 14.57
C HIS A 9 9.62 -15.15 13.57
N LYS A 10 10.19 -15.49 12.38
CA LYS A 10 9.45 -16.11 11.23
C LYS A 10 8.73 -17.41 11.57
N ASN A 11 9.30 -18.25 12.43
CA ASN A 11 8.71 -19.50 12.88
C ASN A 11 8.18 -19.32 14.30
N PRO A 12 7.07 -18.60 14.50
CA PRO A 12 6.68 -18.11 15.81
C PRO A 12 6.30 -19.26 16.74
N ASP A 13 6.97 -19.32 17.87
CA ASP A 13 6.58 -20.14 19.02
C ASP A 13 5.63 -19.36 19.94
N THR A 14 5.35 -19.94 21.10
CA THR A 14 4.42 -19.32 22.04
C THR A 14 4.98 -18.05 22.64
N ASP A 15 6.29 -17.98 23.00
CA ASP A 15 6.90 -16.79 23.58
C ASP A 15 6.89 -15.64 22.60
N SER A 16 7.26 -15.89 21.36
CA SER A 16 7.29 -14.92 20.25
C SER A 16 5.94 -14.22 20.05
N ILE A 17 4.84 -14.97 20.07
CA ILE A 17 3.48 -14.43 19.89
C ILE A 17 3.00 -13.71 21.15
N VAL A 18 3.23 -14.30 22.32
CA VAL A 18 2.83 -13.70 23.59
C VAL A 18 3.59 -12.41 23.87
N ALA A 19 4.89 -12.38 23.58
CA ALA A 19 5.70 -11.17 23.70
C ALA A 19 5.17 -10.04 22.81
N ALA A 20 4.81 -10.34 21.56
CA ALA A 20 4.24 -9.34 20.66
C ALA A 20 2.91 -8.76 21.19
N ILE A 21 2.00 -9.62 21.64
CA ILE A 21 0.71 -9.22 22.23
C ILE A 21 0.94 -8.42 23.53
N ALA A 22 1.80 -8.90 24.41
CA ALA A 22 2.06 -8.26 25.70
C ALA A 22 2.70 -6.88 25.53
N TYR A 23 3.68 -6.73 24.63
CA TYR A 23 4.31 -5.44 24.37
C TYR A 23 3.32 -4.44 23.75
N ALA A 24 2.51 -4.85 22.77
CA ALA A 24 1.48 -3.98 22.21
C ALA A 24 0.50 -3.50 23.30
N ASN A 25 0.05 -4.39 24.19
CA ASN A 25 -0.81 -4.04 25.32
C ASN A 25 -0.13 -3.10 26.32
N LEU A 26 1.15 -3.29 26.60
CA LEU A 26 1.91 -2.36 27.45
C LEU A 26 1.92 -0.95 26.85
N ARG A 27 2.15 -0.81 25.55
CA ARG A 27 2.13 0.47 24.85
C ARG A 27 0.75 1.09 24.86
N HIS A 28 -0.31 0.31 24.66
CA HIS A 28 -1.70 0.78 24.78
C HIS A 28 -2.01 1.33 26.18
N ALA A 29 -1.54 0.65 27.22
CA ALA A 29 -1.71 1.11 28.59
C ALA A 29 -0.93 2.41 28.88
N LEU A 30 0.14 2.68 28.14
CA LEU A 30 0.91 3.94 28.18
C LEU A 30 0.30 5.07 27.34
N GLY A 31 -0.78 4.80 26.58
CA GLY A 31 -1.47 5.77 25.75
C GLY A 31 -1.18 5.65 24.24
N ASP A 32 -0.27 4.81 23.82
CA ASP A 32 0.17 4.63 22.43
C ASP A 32 -0.66 3.56 21.73
N ARG A 33 -1.82 3.91 21.21
CA ARG A 33 -2.78 2.95 20.63
C ARG A 33 -2.42 2.45 19.23
N GLN A 34 -1.38 2.99 18.59
CA GLN A 34 -0.93 2.61 17.25
C GLN A 34 -0.14 1.30 17.18
N TYR A 35 0.21 0.70 18.32
CA TYR A 35 0.97 -0.56 18.35
C TYR A 35 0.07 -1.75 18.06
N VAL A 36 0.42 -2.56 17.07
CA VAL A 36 -0.36 -3.71 16.61
C VAL A 36 0.49 -4.97 16.67
N ALA A 37 0.05 -5.96 17.46
CA ALA A 37 0.71 -7.26 17.50
C ALA A 37 0.49 -8.00 16.17
N CYS A 38 1.56 -8.54 15.60
CA CYS A 38 1.55 -9.30 14.36
C CYS A 38 2.29 -10.64 14.53
N ARG A 39 2.10 -11.53 13.58
CA ARG A 39 2.88 -12.77 13.42
C ARG A 39 3.45 -12.87 12.02
N LEU A 40 4.59 -13.52 11.88
CA LEU A 40 5.22 -13.72 10.57
C LEU A 40 4.88 -15.09 9.98
N GLY A 41 4.74 -16.10 10.80
CA GLY A 41 4.49 -17.48 10.37
C GLY A 41 3.13 -18.05 10.80
N VAL A 42 2.97 -19.33 10.60
CA VAL A 42 1.82 -20.10 11.05
C VAL A 42 1.95 -20.36 12.56
N LEU A 43 0.86 -20.25 13.29
CA LEU A 43 0.85 -20.56 14.72
C LEU A 43 0.95 -22.07 14.93
N SER A 44 1.70 -22.45 15.97
CA SER A 44 1.66 -23.83 16.47
C SER A 44 0.31 -24.13 17.12
N ASP A 45 -0.03 -25.40 17.21
CA ASP A 45 -1.24 -25.86 17.92
C ASP A 45 -1.19 -25.45 19.38
N GLU A 46 -0.01 -25.50 20.02
CA GLU A 46 0.21 -25.04 21.39
C GLU A 46 -0.19 -23.57 21.52
N THR A 47 0.40 -22.70 20.69
CA THR A 47 0.11 -21.26 20.70
C THR A 47 -1.37 -20.99 20.44
N SER A 48 -1.97 -21.69 19.48
CA SER A 48 -3.38 -21.52 19.12
C SER A 48 -4.31 -21.86 20.28
N ARG A 49 -4.06 -22.98 20.99
CA ARG A 49 -4.84 -23.38 22.19
C ARG A 49 -4.68 -22.37 23.32
N ILE A 50 -3.47 -21.90 23.56
CA ILE A 50 -3.18 -20.91 24.60
C ILE A 50 -3.91 -19.59 24.33
N LEU A 51 -3.86 -19.06 23.10
CA LEU A 51 -4.60 -17.86 22.70
C LEU A 51 -6.10 -18.03 22.91
N GLN A 52 -6.67 -19.15 22.46
CA GLN A 52 -8.09 -19.46 22.64
C GLN A 52 -8.49 -19.54 24.11
N ARG A 53 -7.68 -20.18 24.98
CA ARG A 53 -7.93 -20.28 26.41
C ARG A 53 -8.08 -18.91 27.07
N PHE A 54 -7.22 -17.97 26.70
CA PHE A 54 -7.24 -16.62 27.29
C PHE A 54 -8.12 -15.65 26.51
N GLY A 55 -8.78 -16.08 25.42
CA GLY A 55 -9.70 -15.27 24.64
C GLY A 55 -8.99 -14.18 23.85
N PHE A 56 -7.81 -14.47 23.34
CA PHE A 56 -7.09 -13.64 22.38
C PHE A 56 -7.27 -14.21 20.97
N GLU A 57 -7.47 -13.31 20.01
CA GLU A 57 -7.48 -13.66 18.60
C GLU A 57 -6.05 -13.87 18.09
N SER A 58 -5.92 -14.64 17.02
CA SER A 58 -4.64 -14.79 16.32
C SER A 58 -4.18 -13.43 15.79
N PRO A 59 -2.95 -12.98 16.10
CA PRO A 59 -2.42 -11.76 15.54
C PRO A 59 -2.43 -11.76 14.00
N MET A 60 -2.62 -10.60 13.40
CA MET A 60 -2.59 -10.40 11.96
C MET A 60 -1.26 -10.93 11.38
N ARG A 61 -1.32 -11.65 10.27
CA ARG A 61 -0.11 -12.08 9.57
C ARG A 61 0.50 -10.93 8.80
N LEU A 62 1.76 -10.64 9.07
CA LEU A 62 2.56 -9.63 8.38
C LEU A 62 3.54 -10.35 7.42
N HIS A 63 3.43 -10.07 6.13
CA HIS A 63 4.27 -10.72 5.12
C HIS A 63 5.49 -9.90 4.74
N ASP A 64 5.33 -8.58 4.70
CA ASP A 64 6.32 -7.67 4.15
C ASP A 64 6.19 -6.28 4.77
N VAL A 65 7.30 -5.62 5.03
CA VAL A 65 7.35 -4.26 5.57
C VAL A 65 8.03 -3.27 4.62
N ARG A 66 8.32 -3.67 3.38
CA ARG A 66 8.79 -2.73 2.36
C ARG A 66 7.77 -1.62 2.14
N THR A 67 8.28 -0.45 1.81
CA THR A 67 7.45 0.70 1.51
C THR A 67 6.76 0.52 0.16
N GLN A 68 5.46 0.79 0.10
CA GLN A 68 4.64 0.77 -1.11
C GLN A 68 4.20 2.20 -1.46
N VAL A 69 3.70 2.41 -2.68
CA VAL A 69 3.20 3.72 -3.13
C VAL A 69 2.13 4.27 -2.18
N LYS A 70 1.21 3.43 -1.69
CA LYS A 70 0.16 3.83 -0.72
C LYS A 70 0.70 4.35 0.62
N ASP A 71 1.94 4.01 0.97
CA ASP A 71 2.59 4.49 2.18
C ASP A 71 3.21 5.89 1.98
N LEU A 72 3.21 6.42 0.74
CA LEU A 72 3.70 7.74 0.40
C LEU A 72 2.60 8.78 0.49
N SER A 73 2.97 10.02 0.84
CA SER A 73 2.08 11.17 0.76
C SER A 73 2.10 11.76 -0.66
N PHE A 74 1.62 11.00 -1.66
CA PHE A 74 1.55 11.47 -3.03
C PHE A 74 0.42 12.49 -3.23
N ASP A 75 0.51 13.29 -4.31
CA ASP A 75 -0.46 14.35 -4.59
C ASP A 75 -1.80 13.77 -5.06
N ARG A 76 -2.88 14.43 -4.65
CA ARG A 76 -4.25 14.11 -5.08
C ARG A 76 -4.89 15.31 -5.79
N PRO A 77 -4.36 15.69 -6.95
CA PRO A 77 -4.92 16.79 -7.72
C PRO A 77 -6.30 16.42 -8.27
N PRO A 78 -7.07 17.44 -8.77
CA PRO A 78 -8.30 17.17 -9.49
C PRO A 78 -8.08 16.20 -10.66
N ILE A 79 -8.93 15.18 -10.76
CA ILE A 79 -8.96 14.25 -11.89
C ILE A 79 -9.90 14.83 -12.94
N LEU A 80 -9.41 15.00 -14.16
CA LEU A 80 -10.18 15.59 -15.26
C LEU A 80 -10.98 14.50 -15.99
N SER A 81 -12.17 14.86 -16.48
CA SER A 81 -12.80 14.14 -17.59
C SER A 81 -12.11 14.51 -18.90
N ASP A 82 -12.07 13.60 -19.86
CA ASP A 82 -11.48 13.77 -21.19
C ASP A 82 -12.16 14.89 -22.01
N ALA A 83 -13.42 15.20 -21.71
CA ALA A 83 -14.22 16.26 -22.34
C ALA A 83 -14.01 17.67 -21.75
N VAL A 84 -13.32 17.81 -20.62
CA VAL A 84 -13.07 19.10 -19.96
C VAL A 84 -12.27 20.00 -20.90
N THR A 85 -12.57 21.31 -20.91
CA THR A 85 -11.83 22.26 -21.73
C THR A 85 -10.42 22.53 -21.22
N VAL A 86 -9.49 22.83 -22.11
CA VAL A 86 -8.12 23.25 -21.76
C VAL A 86 -8.16 24.46 -20.82
N HIS A 87 -9.09 25.40 -21.04
CA HIS A 87 -9.28 26.56 -20.17
C HIS A 87 -9.62 26.14 -18.73
N ARG A 88 -10.60 25.25 -18.56
CA ARG A 88 -10.96 24.78 -17.22
C ARG A 88 -9.86 23.95 -16.55
N ALA A 89 -9.15 23.16 -17.32
CA ALA A 89 -7.99 22.42 -16.82
C ALA A 89 -6.90 23.37 -16.30
N TRP A 90 -6.62 24.46 -17.04
CA TRP A 90 -5.70 25.50 -16.60
C TRP A 90 -6.12 26.16 -15.29
N GLU A 91 -7.41 26.52 -15.15
CA GLU A 91 -7.93 27.08 -13.91
C GLU A 91 -7.73 26.09 -12.74
N LEU A 92 -8.01 24.79 -12.95
CA LEU A 92 -7.84 23.76 -11.92
C LEU A 92 -6.37 23.54 -11.55
N MET A 93 -5.43 23.66 -12.49
CA MET A 93 -3.99 23.57 -12.19
C MET A 93 -3.52 24.66 -11.22
N TYR A 94 -4.19 25.82 -11.22
CA TYR A 94 -3.80 27.00 -10.43
C TYR A 94 -4.82 27.39 -9.37
N ALA A 95 -5.78 26.52 -9.07
CA ALA A 95 -6.83 26.80 -8.08
C ALA A 95 -6.32 26.82 -6.64
N ASP A 96 -5.30 26.02 -6.34
CA ASP A 96 -4.74 25.85 -5.00
C ASP A 96 -3.48 26.69 -4.77
N GLU A 97 -3.08 26.88 -3.50
CA GLU A 97 -1.84 27.58 -3.13
C GLU A 97 -0.58 26.89 -3.72
N HIS A 98 -0.67 25.61 -4.01
CA HIS A 98 0.39 24.81 -4.65
C HIS A 98 -0.07 24.34 -6.04
N PRO A 99 0.27 25.10 -7.10
CA PRO A 99 -0.15 24.74 -8.45
C PRO A 99 0.31 23.37 -8.90
N SER A 100 -0.61 22.59 -9.45
CA SER A 100 -0.30 21.30 -10.05
C SER A 100 0.22 21.48 -11.47
N VAL A 101 1.44 21.06 -11.74
CA VAL A 101 2.04 21.15 -13.09
C VAL A 101 1.51 20.09 -14.07
N SER A 102 0.76 19.12 -13.56
CA SER A 102 0.15 18.06 -14.34
C SER A 102 -1.12 17.55 -13.67
N LEU A 103 -2.13 17.20 -14.47
CA LEU A 103 -3.38 16.62 -14.01
C LEU A 103 -3.63 15.29 -14.72
N PRO A 104 -4.08 14.26 -14.00
CA PRO A 104 -4.53 13.02 -14.61
C PRO A 104 -5.91 13.20 -15.23
N ILE A 105 -6.13 12.50 -16.34
CA ILE A 105 -7.41 12.45 -17.04
C ILE A 105 -7.95 11.03 -16.92
N ALA A 106 -9.20 10.90 -16.51
CA ALA A 106 -9.91 9.63 -16.46
C ALA A 106 -11.05 9.61 -17.49
N ASP A 107 -11.38 8.42 -17.96
CA ASP A 107 -12.57 8.17 -18.75
C ASP A 107 -13.84 8.17 -17.85
N GLU A 108 -15.02 7.96 -18.45
CA GLU A 108 -16.30 7.88 -17.73
C GLU A 108 -16.33 6.76 -16.67
N GLY A 109 -15.51 5.73 -16.81
CA GLY A 109 -15.36 4.61 -15.87
C GLY A 109 -14.34 4.87 -14.76
N GLY A 110 -13.69 6.04 -14.73
CA GLY A 110 -12.65 6.38 -13.76
C GLY A 110 -11.25 5.82 -14.10
N LYS A 111 -11.11 5.16 -15.27
CA LYS A 111 -9.84 4.57 -15.72
C LYS A 111 -8.93 5.65 -16.31
N LEU A 112 -7.64 5.40 -16.22
CA LEU A 112 -6.64 6.32 -16.78
C LEU A 112 -6.81 6.46 -18.29
N PHE A 113 -7.21 7.65 -18.73
CA PHE A 113 -7.25 8.05 -20.14
C PHE A 113 -5.92 8.67 -20.58
N GLY A 114 -5.34 9.55 -19.76
CA GLY A 114 -4.13 10.29 -20.10
C GLY A 114 -3.62 11.20 -19.00
N MET A 115 -2.58 11.94 -19.35
CA MET A 115 -2.01 13.01 -18.52
C MET A 115 -1.99 14.32 -19.29
N LEU A 116 -2.33 15.43 -18.63
CA LEU A 116 -2.19 16.78 -19.15
C LEU A 116 -1.16 17.53 -18.34
N THR A 117 -0.18 18.14 -19.01
CA THR A 117 0.83 18.98 -18.38
C THR A 117 0.72 20.43 -18.84
N THR A 118 1.29 21.35 -18.06
CA THR A 118 1.44 22.75 -18.50
C THR A 118 2.23 22.87 -19.79
N GLY A 119 3.16 21.93 -20.05
CA GLY A 119 3.93 21.85 -21.29
C GLY A 119 3.07 21.51 -22.50
N ASP A 120 2.09 20.61 -22.36
CA ASP A 120 1.17 20.25 -23.44
C ASP A 120 0.28 21.43 -23.84
N ILE A 121 -0.22 22.17 -22.83
CA ILE A 121 -1.00 23.39 -23.04
C ILE A 121 -0.16 24.44 -23.75
N ALA A 122 1.06 24.69 -23.29
CA ALA A 122 1.97 25.67 -23.91
C ALA A 122 2.34 25.29 -25.34
N GLN A 123 2.61 24.00 -25.60
CA GLN A 123 2.91 23.49 -26.94
C GLN A 123 1.74 23.69 -27.90
N TYR A 124 0.54 23.40 -27.42
CA TYR A 124 -0.69 23.59 -28.22
C TYR A 124 -0.92 25.08 -28.52
N ASP A 125 -0.79 25.93 -27.52
CA ASP A 125 -0.97 27.39 -27.65
C ASP A 125 0.03 28.01 -28.65
N MET A 126 1.28 27.57 -28.64
CA MET A 126 2.31 28.03 -29.58
C MET A 126 2.08 27.54 -31.01
N ARG A 127 1.59 26.29 -31.19
CA ARG A 127 1.23 25.77 -32.52
C ARG A 127 0.09 26.55 -33.16
N PHE A 128 -0.87 27.02 -32.35
CA PHE A 128 -2.01 27.78 -32.87
C PHE A 128 -1.62 29.13 -33.49
N VAL A 129 -0.45 29.65 -33.16
CA VAL A 129 0.10 30.86 -33.85
C VAL A 129 0.38 30.57 -35.33
N GLU A 130 0.71 29.30 -35.68
CA GLU A 130 1.02 28.89 -37.04
C GLU A 130 -0.20 28.36 -37.78
N GLU A 131 -1.13 27.69 -37.08
CA GLU A 131 -2.36 27.07 -37.62
C GLU A 131 -3.59 27.62 -36.89
N THR A 132 -4.27 28.60 -37.50
CA THR A 132 -5.46 29.26 -36.93
C THR A 132 -6.76 28.42 -37.08
N LEU A 133 -6.67 27.18 -37.45
CA LEU A 133 -7.81 26.28 -37.73
C LEU A 133 -8.33 25.58 -36.48
N LEU A 134 -9.55 25.91 -36.06
CA LEU A 134 -10.30 25.12 -35.09
C LEU A 134 -10.97 23.94 -35.80
N LYS A 135 -10.91 22.74 -35.18
CA LYS A 135 -11.52 21.50 -35.73
C LYS A 135 -12.51 20.95 -34.75
N ASP A 136 -13.78 20.86 -35.13
CA ASP A 136 -14.87 20.20 -34.42
C ASP A 136 -14.87 20.46 -32.90
N VAL A 137 -14.80 21.74 -32.51
CA VAL A 137 -14.83 22.12 -31.11
C VAL A 137 -16.28 22.05 -30.61
N PRO A 138 -16.59 21.31 -29.53
CA PRO A 138 -17.94 21.18 -29.03
C PRO A 138 -18.57 22.56 -28.77
N LEU A 139 -19.78 22.77 -29.29
CA LEU A 139 -20.47 24.05 -29.14
C LEU A 139 -20.67 24.46 -27.68
N PHE A 140 -21.00 23.49 -26.83
CA PHE A 140 -21.12 23.74 -25.40
C PHE A 140 -19.82 24.24 -24.75
N ASN A 141 -18.67 23.68 -25.14
CA ASN A 141 -17.37 24.12 -24.66
C ASN A 141 -17.06 25.55 -25.06
N LEU A 142 -17.37 25.91 -26.32
CA LEU A 142 -17.23 27.30 -26.80
C LEU A 142 -18.12 28.26 -26.02
N LEU A 143 -19.39 27.95 -25.85
CA LEU A 143 -20.31 28.77 -25.08
C LEU A 143 -19.87 28.93 -23.63
N SER A 144 -19.41 27.85 -23.00
CA SER A 144 -18.91 27.84 -21.62
C SER A 144 -17.68 28.73 -21.45
N CYS A 145 -16.70 28.64 -22.35
CA CYS A 145 -15.46 29.44 -22.26
C CYS A 145 -15.70 30.94 -22.59
N LEU A 146 -16.62 31.19 -23.53
CA LEU A 146 -16.91 32.56 -23.98
C LEU A 146 -17.91 33.31 -23.08
N ASP A 147 -18.49 32.68 -22.07
CA ASP A 147 -19.70 33.16 -21.40
C ASP A 147 -20.73 33.59 -22.46
N GLY A 148 -20.87 32.68 -23.45
CA GLY A 148 -21.50 33.01 -24.72
C GLY A 148 -22.99 32.73 -24.74
N GLN A 149 -23.74 33.60 -25.44
CA GLN A 149 -25.13 33.40 -25.75
C GLN A 149 -25.34 33.15 -27.25
N ILE A 150 -25.98 32.03 -27.59
CA ILE A 150 -26.37 31.72 -28.97
C ILE A 150 -27.72 32.39 -29.31
N TRP A 151 -27.78 33.03 -30.49
CA TRP A 151 -28.98 33.84 -30.87
C TRP A 151 -29.84 33.19 -31.95
N VAL A 152 -29.51 31.99 -32.37
CA VAL A 152 -30.18 31.31 -33.46
C VAL A 152 -30.48 29.87 -33.08
N ASP A 153 -31.49 29.29 -33.69
CA ASP A 153 -31.69 27.86 -33.63
C ASP A 153 -30.49 27.22 -34.34
N TYR A 154 -29.67 26.51 -33.58
CA TYR A 154 -28.45 25.83 -34.06
C TYR A 154 -28.75 24.42 -34.59
N GLY A 155 -30.00 23.93 -34.46
CA GLY A 155 -30.43 22.62 -34.97
C GLY A 155 -29.53 21.51 -34.46
N ASP A 156 -28.97 20.72 -35.40
CA ASP A 156 -28.06 19.60 -35.09
C ASP A 156 -26.59 20.01 -34.97
N VAL A 157 -26.25 21.31 -34.85
CA VAL A 157 -24.85 21.76 -34.73
C VAL A 157 -24.31 21.40 -33.33
N THR A 158 -23.50 20.37 -33.25
CA THR A 158 -22.87 19.91 -32.01
C THR A 158 -21.48 20.51 -31.77
N GLY A 159 -20.83 20.97 -32.82
CA GLY A 159 -19.49 21.56 -32.77
C GLY A 159 -19.21 22.52 -33.93
N LEU A 160 -18.18 23.33 -33.77
CA LEU A 160 -17.76 24.31 -34.80
C LEU A 160 -16.37 23.98 -35.30
N SER A 161 -16.19 24.14 -36.61
CA SER A 161 -14.90 24.06 -37.28
C SER A 161 -14.71 25.27 -38.17
N GLY A 162 -13.51 25.78 -38.29
CA GLY A 162 -13.20 26.90 -39.20
C GLY A 162 -11.91 27.62 -38.83
N GLU A 163 -11.40 28.35 -39.78
CA GLU A 163 -10.28 29.25 -39.54
C GLU A 163 -10.73 30.46 -38.71
N LEU A 164 -9.98 30.78 -37.66
CA LEU A 164 -10.26 31.94 -36.81
C LEU A 164 -9.79 33.25 -37.50
N CYS A 165 -10.74 34.14 -37.78
CA CYS A 165 -10.50 35.43 -38.39
C CYS A 165 -10.95 36.54 -37.44
N ILE A 166 -10.02 37.38 -37.00
CA ILE A 166 -10.35 38.56 -36.20
C ILE A 166 -10.54 39.75 -37.15
N ALA A 167 -11.75 40.32 -37.13
CA ALA A 167 -12.03 41.51 -37.94
C ALA A 167 -11.34 42.75 -37.42
N VAL A 168 -10.69 43.50 -38.28
CA VAL A 168 -10.01 44.77 -37.96
C VAL A 168 -10.93 45.93 -38.32
N PRO A 169 -11.34 46.78 -37.36
CA PRO A 169 -12.21 47.90 -37.61
C PRO A 169 -11.68 48.85 -38.71
N GLY A 170 -12.55 49.23 -39.63
CA GLY A 170 -12.23 50.20 -40.69
C GLY A 170 -11.47 49.64 -41.91
N MET A 171 -11.21 48.33 -41.94
CA MET A 171 -10.61 47.68 -43.12
C MET A 171 -11.69 46.90 -43.89
N ALA A 172 -11.64 46.99 -45.22
CA ALA A 172 -12.44 46.13 -46.09
C ALA A 172 -11.92 44.69 -45.93
N GLN A 173 -12.79 43.77 -45.53
CA GLN A 173 -12.41 42.36 -45.22
C GLN A 173 -13.17 41.37 -46.08
N SER A 174 -12.46 40.41 -46.63
CA SER A 174 -13.03 39.20 -47.16
C SER A 174 -12.62 38.04 -46.25
N PHE A 175 -13.55 37.19 -45.93
CA PHE A 175 -13.33 36.00 -45.07
C PHE A 175 -13.31 34.75 -45.91
N PRO A 176 -12.52 33.75 -45.57
CA PRO A 176 -12.62 32.41 -46.16
C PRO A 176 -14.00 31.77 -45.93
N GLU A 177 -14.49 30.99 -46.90
CA GLU A 177 -15.69 30.18 -46.70
C GLU A 177 -15.45 29.20 -45.55
N GLY A 178 -16.43 29.06 -44.67
CA GLY A 178 -16.32 28.17 -43.50
C GLY A 178 -15.48 28.73 -42.32
N SER A 179 -15.04 29.99 -42.38
CA SER A 179 -14.31 30.64 -41.28
C SER A 179 -15.18 30.91 -40.07
N ILE A 180 -14.54 31.19 -38.93
CA ILE A 180 -15.15 31.68 -37.71
C ILE A 180 -14.68 33.11 -37.53
N VAL A 181 -15.60 34.05 -37.67
CA VAL A 181 -15.29 35.49 -37.66
C VAL A 181 -15.54 36.08 -36.26
N ILE A 182 -14.52 36.68 -35.68
CA ILE A 182 -14.62 37.40 -34.41
C ILE A 182 -14.65 38.91 -34.70
N THR A 183 -15.70 39.59 -34.26
CA THR A 183 -15.91 40.99 -34.50
C THR A 183 -16.48 41.71 -33.30
N GLY A 184 -16.34 43.03 -33.25
CA GLY A 184 -17.15 43.90 -32.41
C GLY A 184 -18.58 44.07 -32.98
N ARG A 185 -19.26 45.12 -32.57
CA ARG A 185 -20.57 45.51 -33.09
C ARG A 185 -20.44 46.21 -34.45
N ASP A 186 -20.01 45.51 -35.46
CA ASP A 186 -19.89 46.05 -36.81
C ASP A 186 -20.81 45.28 -37.76
N SER A 187 -21.99 45.84 -38.04
CA SER A 187 -22.97 45.21 -38.93
C SER A 187 -22.48 44.99 -40.34
N ALA A 188 -21.52 45.80 -40.83
CA ALA A 188 -20.92 45.61 -42.14
C ALA A 188 -20.04 44.33 -42.16
N VAL A 189 -19.26 44.11 -41.12
CA VAL A 189 -18.43 42.92 -40.93
C VAL A 189 -19.30 41.67 -40.76
N ILE A 190 -20.36 41.75 -39.98
CA ILE A 190 -21.33 40.66 -39.77
C ILE A 190 -21.93 40.23 -41.13
N LYS A 191 -22.40 41.17 -41.93
CA LYS A 191 -22.92 40.88 -43.26
C LYS A 191 -21.88 40.34 -44.24
N ALA A 192 -20.64 40.83 -44.18
CA ALA A 192 -19.56 40.29 -44.97
C ALA A 192 -19.25 38.81 -44.62
N ALA A 193 -19.32 38.45 -43.33
CA ALA A 193 -19.16 37.06 -42.89
C ALA A 193 -20.29 36.16 -43.41
N TYR A 194 -21.51 36.63 -43.48
CA TYR A 194 -22.64 35.86 -44.08
C TYR A 194 -22.46 35.66 -45.59
N VAL A 195 -22.01 36.70 -46.31
CA VAL A 195 -21.70 36.57 -47.74
C VAL A 195 -20.59 35.55 -47.98
N ALA A 196 -19.60 35.51 -47.08
CA ALA A 196 -18.53 34.53 -47.13
C ALA A 196 -18.94 33.12 -46.67
N LYS A 197 -20.18 32.92 -46.22
CA LYS A 197 -20.69 31.66 -45.65
C LYS A 197 -19.81 31.20 -44.48
N ALA A 198 -19.47 32.11 -43.57
CA ALA A 198 -18.77 31.78 -42.36
C ALA A 198 -19.55 30.71 -41.53
N THR A 199 -18.85 29.78 -40.92
CA THR A 199 -19.46 28.80 -40.01
C THR A 199 -20.08 29.45 -38.79
N ALA A 200 -19.38 30.47 -38.23
CA ALA A 200 -19.88 31.20 -37.09
C ALA A 200 -19.39 32.68 -37.09
N VAL A 201 -20.18 33.53 -36.44
CA VAL A 201 -19.78 34.91 -36.11
C VAL A 201 -19.84 35.08 -34.59
N ILE A 202 -18.73 35.47 -33.99
CA ILE A 202 -18.62 35.77 -32.57
C ILE A 202 -18.65 37.30 -32.39
N VAL A 203 -19.73 37.83 -31.83
CA VAL A 203 -19.94 39.24 -31.60
C VAL A 203 -19.53 39.62 -30.18
N CYS A 204 -18.49 40.42 -30.06
CA CYS A 204 -17.85 40.80 -28.82
C CYS A 204 -18.44 42.10 -28.23
N GLY A 205 -18.60 42.13 -26.91
CA GLY A 205 -18.94 43.33 -26.13
C GLY A 205 -20.36 43.86 -26.33
N GLY A 206 -21.30 43.04 -26.81
CA GLY A 206 -22.57 43.57 -27.02
C GLY A 206 -23.78 42.75 -27.35
N GLN A 207 -24.91 43.45 -27.50
CA GLN A 207 -26.17 42.89 -27.97
C GLN A 207 -26.28 43.06 -29.50
N LEU A 208 -26.77 42.04 -30.16
CA LEU A 208 -27.12 42.08 -31.59
C LEU A 208 -28.36 42.98 -31.81
N GLN A 209 -28.36 43.65 -32.97
CA GLN A 209 -29.58 44.30 -33.43
C GLN A 209 -30.40 43.32 -34.29
N PRO A 210 -31.75 43.42 -34.34
CA PRO A 210 -32.55 42.54 -35.16
C PRO A 210 -32.14 42.52 -36.64
N GLU A 211 -31.60 43.63 -37.14
CA GLU A 211 -31.15 43.79 -38.53
C GLU A 211 -29.85 42.97 -38.82
N ASP A 212 -29.09 42.70 -37.79
CA ASP A 212 -27.89 41.86 -37.91
C ASP A 212 -28.21 40.35 -38.07
N MET A 213 -29.47 39.98 -37.82
CA MET A 213 -29.94 38.61 -37.96
C MET A 213 -30.49 38.28 -39.37
N ALA A 214 -30.66 39.30 -40.21
CA ALA A 214 -31.14 39.13 -41.56
C ALA A 214 -30.08 38.51 -42.46
N ASP A 215 -30.49 37.63 -43.38
CA ASP A 215 -29.66 37.00 -44.42
C ASP A 215 -28.49 36.15 -43.93
N ARG A 216 -28.49 35.69 -42.66
CA ARG A 216 -27.43 34.95 -42.05
C ARG A 216 -27.14 33.54 -42.67
N GLY A 217 -28.12 33.02 -43.40
CA GLY A 217 -28.05 31.62 -43.90
C GLY A 217 -27.88 30.58 -42.75
N ALA A 218 -26.90 29.70 -42.89
CA ALA A 218 -26.61 28.67 -41.90
C ALA A 218 -25.57 29.12 -40.83
N THR A 219 -25.11 30.36 -40.87
CA THR A 219 -24.06 30.89 -39.94
C THR A 219 -24.56 30.92 -38.51
N VAL A 220 -23.83 30.34 -37.59
CA VAL A 220 -24.11 30.37 -36.15
C VAL A 220 -23.66 31.74 -35.58
N ILE A 221 -24.50 32.36 -34.76
CA ILE A 221 -24.17 33.64 -34.12
C ILE A 221 -24.10 33.44 -32.60
N ILE A 222 -22.95 33.85 -32.06
CA ILE A 222 -22.68 33.82 -30.63
C ILE A 222 -22.26 35.21 -30.18
N THR A 223 -22.86 35.71 -29.12
CA THR A 223 -22.41 36.92 -28.44
C THR A 223 -21.59 36.59 -27.22
N THR A 224 -20.59 37.41 -26.90
CA THR A 224 -19.76 37.26 -25.69
C THR A 224 -19.54 38.66 -25.06
N PRO A 225 -19.46 38.76 -23.72
CA PRO A 225 -19.11 40.02 -23.06
C PRO A 225 -17.65 40.44 -23.27
N TYR A 226 -16.81 39.52 -23.73
CA TYR A 226 -15.37 39.75 -23.87
C TYR A 226 -15.02 40.57 -25.10
N ASP A 227 -13.81 41.16 -25.10
CA ASP A 227 -13.21 41.79 -26.27
C ASP A 227 -12.73 40.74 -27.29
N PRO A 228 -12.48 41.13 -28.56
CA PRO A 228 -12.10 40.18 -29.61
C PRO A 228 -10.81 39.40 -29.33
N TYR A 229 -9.82 40.00 -28.69
CA TYR A 229 -8.56 39.32 -28.37
C TYR A 229 -8.78 38.23 -27.33
N ARG A 230 -9.50 38.53 -26.22
CA ARG A 230 -9.83 37.60 -25.19
C ARG A 230 -10.73 36.49 -25.72
N ALA A 231 -11.72 36.83 -26.53
CA ALA A 231 -12.61 35.82 -27.17
C ALA A 231 -11.80 34.84 -28.03
N ALA A 232 -10.87 35.33 -28.87
CA ALA A 232 -10.01 34.47 -29.67
C ALA A 232 -9.18 33.49 -28.79
N ARG A 233 -8.58 34.01 -27.72
CA ARG A 233 -7.79 33.20 -26.79
C ARG A 233 -8.63 32.13 -26.11
N LEU A 234 -9.81 32.44 -25.64
CA LEU A 234 -10.74 31.51 -25.01
C LEU A 234 -11.27 30.44 -25.98
N MET A 235 -11.49 30.82 -27.26
CA MET A 235 -11.88 29.87 -28.30
C MET A 235 -10.80 28.80 -28.53
N ILE A 236 -9.53 29.19 -28.55
CA ILE A 236 -8.39 28.26 -28.67
C ILE A 236 -8.39 27.26 -27.48
N GLN A 237 -8.68 27.77 -26.29
CA GLN A 237 -8.67 26.99 -25.06
C GLN A 237 -9.98 26.21 -24.78
N SER A 238 -10.98 26.32 -25.68
CA SER A 238 -12.27 25.61 -25.54
C SER A 238 -12.26 24.17 -26.04
N ILE A 239 -11.14 23.69 -26.63
CA ILE A 239 -11.00 22.30 -27.04
C ILE A 239 -11.00 21.38 -25.82
N PRO A 240 -11.48 20.13 -25.96
CA PRO A 240 -11.34 19.11 -24.94
C PRO A 240 -9.87 18.76 -24.66
N VAL A 241 -9.54 18.51 -23.39
CA VAL A 241 -8.18 18.12 -22.98
C VAL A 241 -7.71 16.83 -23.65
N SER A 242 -8.62 15.93 -24.01
CA SER A 242 -8.32 14.69 -24.73
C SER A 242 -7.57 14.91 -26.05
N ARG A 243 -7.65 16.09 -26.66
CA ARG A 243 -6.96 16.40 -27.93
C ARG A 243 -5.49 16.73 -27.79
N ILE A 244 -5.08 17.16 -26.60
CA ILE A 244 -3.69 17.58 -26.34
C ILE A 244 -3.01 16.75 -25.28
N ALA A 245 -3.78 15.93 -24.55
CA ALA A 245 -3.28 15.08 -23.51
C ALA A 245 -2.35 14.00 -24.06
N GLN A 246 -1.38 13.63 -23.26
CA GLN A 246 -0.56 12.47 -23.50
C GLN A 246 -1.32 11.20 -23.13
N THR A 247 -1.56 10.33 -24.11
CA THR A 247 -2.32 9.09 -23.96
C THR A 247 -1.52 7.82 -24.26
N LYS A 248 -0.29 7.96 -24.79
CA LYS A 248 0.58 6.85 -25.18
C LYS A 248 1.81 6.80 -24.29
N ASP A 249 2.33 5.60 -24.10
CA ASP A 249 3.57 5.34 -23.35
C ASP A 249 3.57 5.92 -21.92
N LEU A 250 2.37 5.98 -21.31
CA LEU A 250 2.23 6.42 -19.93
C LEU A 250 2.81 5.38 -18.98
N THR A 251 3.67 5.83 -18.09
CA THR A 251 4.10 5.04 -16.94
C THR A 251 3.17 5.36 -15.78
N ALA A 252 2.40 4.39 -15.32
CA ALA A 252 1.53 4.48 -14.15
C ALA A 252 2.04 3.54 -13.07
N PHE A 253 1.69 3.81 -11.81
CA PHE A 253 2.01 2.98 -10.66
C PHE A 253 0.74 2.65 -9.90
N HIS A 254 0.72 1.45 -9.28
CA HIS A 254 -0.36 1.04 -8.40
C HIS A 254 -0.04 1.38 -6.95
N GLU A 255 -1.06 1.56 -6.13
CA GLU A 255 -0.89 1.80 -4.70
C GLU A 255 -0.08 0.70 -4.00
N GLU A 256 -0.13 -0.53 -4.52
CA GLU A 256 0.59 -1.71 -4.00
C GLU A 256 2.01 -1.87 -4.54
N ASP A 257 2.45 -1.07 -5.50
CA ASP A 257 3.81 -1.18 -6.05
C ASP A 257 4.86 -0.85 -4.99
N TYR A 258 5.94 -1.62 -4.98
CA TYR A 258 7.06 -1.37 -4.08
C TYR A 258 7.93 -0.21 -4.55
N LEU A 259 8.43 0.53 -3.57
CA LEU A 259 9.17 1.78 -3.81
C LEU A 259 10.45 1.59 -4.63
N ASP A 260 11.15 0.48 -4.49
CA ASP A 260 12.35 0.15 -5.28
C ASP A 260 12.03 0.02 -6.77
N THR A 261 10.96 -0.72 -7.11
CA THR A 261 10.46 -0.87 -8.48
C THR A 261 10.06 0.47 -9.08
N VAL A 262 9.32 1.29 -8.31
CA VAL A 262 8.89 2.63 -8.72
C VAL A 262 10.10 3.55 -8.95
N ARG A 263 11.08 3.51 -8.07
CA ARG A 263 12.32 4.29 -8.20
C ARG A 263 13.07 3.93 -9.47
N ASP A 264 13.25 2.65 -9.74
CA ASP A 264 13.94 2.17 -10.95
C ASP A 264 13.21 2.59 -12.23
N ALA A 265 11.88 2.51 -12.25
CA ALA A 265 11.08 2.94 -13.38
C ALA A 265 11.17 4.46 -13.60
N THR A 266 11.09 5.26 -12.52
CA THR A 266 11.18 6.72 -12.61
C THR A 266 12.57 7.22 -13.04
N LEU A 267 13.65 6.51 -12.73
CA LEU A 267 15.01 6.83 -13.19
C LEU A 267 15.18 6.65 -14.69
N LYS A 268 14.47 5.69 -15.28
CA LYS A 268 14.51 5.39 -16.73
C LYS A 268 13.56 6.30 -17.53
N SER A 269 12.59 6.94 -16.87
CA SER A 269 11.57 7.76 -17.49
C SER A 269 11.99 9.25 -17.56
N ARG A 270 11.50 9.96 -18.58
CA ARG A 270 11.66 11.42 -18.72
C ARG A 270 10.50 12.21 -18.07
N TYR A 271 9.44 11.52 -17.67
CA TYR A 271 8.28 12.15 -17.06
C TYR A 271 8.60 12.67 -15.66
N ARG A 272 7.89 13.72 -15.24
CA ARG A 272 8.05 14.32 -13.91
C ARG A 272 6.94 13.93 -12.94
N SER A 273 5.81 13.51 -13.49
CA SER A 273 4.63 13.09 -12.73
C SER A 273 4.07 11.82 -13.35
N TYR A 274 3.59 10.94 -12.52
CA TYR A 274 3.12 9.60 -12.85
C TYR A 274 1.75 9.39 -12.22
N PRO A 275 0.72 8.95 -12.96
CA PRO A 275 -0.56 8.60 -12.36
C PRO A 275 -0.42 7.44 -11.39
N VAL A 276 -1.18 7.49 -10.30
CA VAL A 276 -1.31 6.41 -9.31
C VAL A 276 -2.69 5.81 -9.45
N LEU A 277 -2.76 4.48 -9.49
CA LEU A 277 -3.96 3.68 -9.68
C LEU A 277 -4.26 2.86 -8.43
N ASP A 278 -5.54 2.66 -8.14
CA ASP A 278 -5.98 1.73 -7.11
C ASP A 278 -6.02 0.27 -7.63
N SER A 279 -6.41 -0.67 -6.78
CA SER A 279 -6.57 -2.09 -7.13
C SER A 279 -7.67 -2.36 -8.18
N GLN A 280 -8.51 -1.37 -8.46
CA GLN A 280 -9.56 -1.42 -9.47
C GLN A 280 -9.18 -0.67 -10.75
N GLU A 281 -7.91 -0.29 -10.91
CA GLU A 281 -7.39 0.48 -12.04
C GLU A 281 -7.97 1.92 -12.15
N ASN A 282 -8.54 2.47 -11.08
CA ASN A 282 -9.00 3.85 -11.08
C ASN A 282 -7.85 4.79 -10.69
N VAL A 283 -7.84 5.97 -11.29
CA VAL A 283 -6.86 7.00 -10.94
C VAL A 283 -7.17 7.56 -9.55
N VAL A 284 -6.19 7.54 -8.63
CA VAL A 284 -6.33 8.06 -7.26
C VAL A 284 -5.42 9.24 -6.95
N GLY A 285 -4.48 9.55 -7.83
CA GLY A 285 -3.58 10.69 -7.65
C GLY A 285 -2.38 10.67 -8.59
N THR A 286 -1.36 11.43 -8.23
CA THR A 286 -0.11 11.52 -8.99
C THR A 286 1.11 11.43 -8.09
N LEU A 287 2.12 10.70 -8.56
CA LEU A 287 3.41 10.53 -7.91
C LEU A 287 4.49 11.31 -8.69
N SER A 288 5.39 11.95 -7.97
CA SER A 288 6.59 12.57 -8.55
C SER A 288 7.85 12.06 -7.85
N ARG A 289 9.03 12.28 -8.44
CA ARG A 289 10.31 11.92 -7.81
C ARG A 289 10.51 12.55 -6.43
N TYR A 290 9.88 13.68 -6.17
CA TYR A 290 9.93 14.34 -4.86
C TYR A 290 9.42 13.44 -3.74
N HIS A 291 8.32 12.71 -3.97
CA HIS A 291 7.72 11.81 -3.00
C HIS A 291 8.62 10.60 -2.66
N LEU A 292 9.53 10.23 -3.58
CA LEU A 292 10.47 9.11 -3.38
C LEU A 292 11.68 9.48 -2.50
N LEU A 293 11.90 10.77 -2.23
CA LEU A 293 13.03 11.25 -1.45
C LEU A 293 12.85 11.05 0.06
N ARG A 294 11.61 11.04 0.53
CA ARG A 294 11.27 10.91 1.96
C ARG A 294 10.13 9.91 2.14
N PRO A 295 10.38 8.62 1.94
CA PRO A 295 9.34 7.62 2.13
C PRO A 295 8.96 7.51 3.61
N ASN A 296 7.68 7.34 3.89
CA ASN A 296 7.19 6.98 5.21
C ASN A 296 7.50 5.48 5.43
N ARG A 297 8.61 5.19 6.11
CA ARG A 297 8.98 3.81 6.43
C ARG A 297 7.98 3.21 7.41
N LYS A 298 7.59 1.96 7.21
CA LYS A 298 6.77 1.23 8.17
C LYS A 298 7.52 1.09 9.48
N LYS A 299 6.86 1.39 10.59
CA LYS A 299 7.45 1.36 11.94
C LYS A 299 7.28 -0.02 12.53
N VAL A 300 8.36 -0.57 13.08
CA VAL A 300 8.37 -1.92 13.61
C VAL A 300 9.06 -2.00 14.98
N VAL A 301 8.62 -2.98 15.76
CA VAL A 301 9.29 -3.41 17.00
C VAL A 301 9.53 -4.89 16.89
N LEU A 302 10.78 -5.29 17.10
CA LEU A 302 11.18 -6.69 17.13
C LEU A 302 11.10 -7.20 18.57
N VAL A 303 10.42 -8.31 18.76
CA VAL A 303 10.43 -9.04 20.02
C VAL A 303 10.91 -10.46 19.77
N ASP A 304 11.63 -11.01 20.71
CA ASP A 304 12.06 -12.41 20.70
C ASP A 304 12.97 -12.80 19.51
N HIS A 305 13.64 -11.85 18.91
CA HIS A 305 14.70 -12.03 17.93
C HIS A 305 15.41 -10.72 17.62
N SER A 306 16.67 -10.84 17.19
CA SER A 306 17.50 -9.74 16.69
C SER A 306 18.28 -10.13 15.44
N GLU A 307 17.83 -11.14 14.69
CA GLU A 307 18.47 -11.68 13.48
C GLU A 307 17.61 -11.38 12.25
N THR A 308 18.23 -10.75 11.22
CA THR A 308 17.56 -10.36 9.98
C THR A 308 16.94 -11.54 9.24
N ALA A 309 17.64 -12.70 9.21
CA ALA A 309 17.18 -13.90 8.54
C ALA A 309 15.90 -14.49 9.18
N GLN A 310 15.67 -14.23 10.46
CA GLN A 310 14.49 -14.65 11.21
C GLN A 310 13.36 -13.62 11.23
N SER A 311 13.57 -12.47 10.60
CA SER A 311 12.62 -11.35 10.61
C SER A 311 11.74 -11.31 9.37
N VAL A 312 10.85 -10.31 9.31
CA VAL A 312 9.96 -10.04 8.19
C VAL A 312 10.74 -9.64 6.93
N ASP A 313 10.20 -9.94 5.77
CA ASP A 313 10.78 -9.49 4.51
C ASP A 313 10.74 -7.96 4.41
N GLY A 314 11.85 -7.35 3.94
CA GLY A 314 11.99 -5.90 3.83
C GLY A 314 12.34 -5.16 5.13
N LEU A 315 12.79 -5.85 6.18
CA LEU A 315 13.16 -5.23 7.46
C LEU A 315 14.16 -4.07 7.31
N ASN A 316 15.10 -4.18 6.38
CA ASN A 316 16.11 -3.15 6.07
C ASN A 316 15.51 -1.84 5.56
N GLU A 317 14.29 -1.86 5.05
CA GLU A 317 13.55 -0.66 4.62
C GLU A 317 12.68 -0.07 5.72
N ALA A 318 12.38 -0.84 6.77
CA ALA A 318 11.53 -0.41 7.88
C ALA A 318 12.27 0.54 8.84
N GLN A 319 11.51 1.26 9.66
CA GLN A 319 12.00 2.00 10.80
C GLN A 319 11.84 1.14 12.06
N ILE A 320 12.93 0.56 12.53
CA ILE A 320 12.95 -0.20 13.78
C ILE A 320 12.93 0.80 14.94
N LEU A 321 11.94 0.68 15.83
CA LEU A 321 11.80 1.57 17.00
C LEU A 321 12.38 0.95 18.28
N ALA A 322 12.28 -0.38 18.40
CA ALA A 322 12.79 -1.09 19.56
C ALA A 322 13.10 -2.56 19.26
N ILE A 323 13.98 -3.14 20.04
CA ILE A 323 14.26 -4.59 20.09
C ILE A 323 14.15 -5.04 21.54
N ILE A 324 13.32 -6.07 21.82
CA ILE A 324 13.20 -6.70 23.12
C ILE A 324 13.46 -8.20 22.96
N ASP A 325 14.57 -8.69 23.47
CA ASP A 325 15.05 -10.02 23.12
C ASP A 325 15.81 -10.68 24.28
N HIS A 326 15.76 -12.00 24.36
CA HIS A 326 16.54 -12.78 25.32
C HIS A 326 17.62 -13.65 24.62
N HIS A 327 17.65 -13.62 23.31
CA HIS A 327 18.64 -14.32 22.50
C HIS A 327 19.97 -13.55 22.41
N ARG A 328 20.95 -14.16 21.77
CA ARG A 328 22.19 -13.46 21.40
C ARG A 328 21.91 -12.30 20.47
N LEU A 329 22.66 -11.22 20.63
CA LEU A 329 22.65 -10.14 19.63
C LEU A 329 23.15 -10.67 18.29
N ALA A 330 22.43 -10.36 17.22
CA ALA A 330 22.74 -10.81 15.87
C ALA A 330 23.07 -9.60 14.94
N ASP A 331 22.54 -9.60 13.72
CA ASP A 331 22.96 -8.76 12.60
C ASP A 331 21.99 -7.63 12.23
N VAL A 332 20.99 -7.34 13.07
CA VAL A 332 20.05 -6.24 12.80
C VAL A 332 20.76 -4.89 12.88
N GLU A 333 20.75 -4.16 11.78
CA GLU A 333 21.30 -2.81 11.68
C GLU A 333 20.19 -1.75 11.72
N THR A 334 20.47 -0.60 12.31
CA THR A 334 19.54 0.53 12.39
C THR A 334 20.23 1.82 11.97
N VAL A 335 19.47 2.71 11.33
CA VAL A 335 20.00 4.02 10.90
C VAL A 335 20.07 4.99 12.08
N ASP A 336 19.06 4.95 12.95
CA ASP A 336 18.96 5.81 14.13
C ASP A 336 19.20 5.03 15.41
N PRO A 337 19.61 5.67 16.52
CA PRO A 337 19.62 5.06 17.84
C PRO A 337 18.21 4.63 18.24
N ILE A 338 18.06 3.37 18.70
CA ILE A 338 16.79 2.79 19.09
C ILE A 338 16.81 2.30 20.54
N TYR A 339 15.63 1.99 21.09
CA TYR A 339 15.55 1.30 22.36
C TYR A 339 15.89 -0.19 22.16
N VAL A 340 16.93 -0.67 22.86
CA VAL A 340 17.28 -2.09 22.87
C VAL A 340 17.26 -2.58 24.29
N ARG A 341 16.53 -3.66 24.54
CA ARG A 341 16.51 -4.36 25.82
C ARG A 341 16.73 -5.84 25.60
N THR A 342 17.95 -6.28 25.87
CA THR A 342 18.35 -7.69 25.79
C THR A 342 18.79 -8.13 27.17
N GLU A 343 18.23 -9.23 27.65
CA GLU A 343 18.52 -9.77 28.98
C GLU A 343 18.72 -11.28 28.92
N ALA A 344 19.65 -11.80 29.71
CA ALA A 344 19.91 -13.24 29.80
C ALA A 344 18.85 -13.88 30.74
N VAL A 345 17.68 -14.14 30.21
CA VAL A 345 16.52 -14.79 30.84
C VAL A 345 15.98 -15.89 29.95
N GLY A 346 15.04 -16.68 30.43
CA GLY A 346 14.52 -17.84 29.71
C GLY A 346 13.41 -17.53 28.70
N ALA A 347 12.86 -16.28 28.67
CA ALA A 347 11.79 -15.89 27.76
C ALA A 347 11.74 -14.37 27.55
N SER A 348 11.45 -13.91 26.36
CA SER A 348 11.22 -12.48 26.07
C SER A 348 9.98 -11.93 26.79
N THR A 349 8.98 -12.78 26.99
CA THR A 349 7.81 -12.43 27.83
C THR A 349 8.20 -12.08 29.27
N THR A 350 9.25 -12.69 29.85
CA THR A 350 9.78 -12.32 31.18
C THR A 350 10.26 -10.87 31.20
N ILE A 351 10.95 -10.43 30.16
CA ILE A 351 11.41 -9.05 30.03
C ILE A 351 10.20 -8.11 29.99
N ILE A 352 9.19 -8.41 29.19
CA ILE A 352 8.00 -7.58 29.05
C ILE A 352 7.18 -7.56 30.34
N ALA A 353 7.03 -8.68 31.03
CA ALA A 353 6.39 -8.73 32.36
C ALA A 353 7.13 -7.85 33.37
N THR A 354 8.47 -7.83 33.31
CA THR A 354 9.29 -6.91 34.10
C THR A 354 9.03 -5.45 33.74
N MET A 355 8.87 -5.14 32.43
CA MET A 355 8.55 -3.78 31.97
C MET A 355 7.19 -3.30 32.47
N PHE A 356 6.16 -4.15 32.56
CA PHE A 356 4.89 -3.83 33.19
C PHE A 356 5.08 -3.41 34.64
N GLN A 357 5.87 -4.17 35.39
CA GLN A 357 6.18 -3.87 36.79
C GLN A 357 6.95 -2.56 36.96
N GLU A 358 7.99 -2.34 36.15
CA GLU A 358 8.81 -1.12 36.20
C GLU A 358 8.00 0.15 35.89
N ARG A 359 6.97 0.02 35.08
CA ARG A 359 6.05 1.12 34.75
C ARG A 359 4.88 1.28 35.75
N GLY A 360 4.78 0.38 36.75
CA GLY A 360 3.67 0.37 37.67
C GLY A 360 2.32 0.05 37.04
N ILE A 361 2.33 -0.61 35.88
CA ILE A 361 1.13 -1.00 35.16
C ILE A 361 0.79 -2.45 35.49
N MET A 362 -0.44 -2.69 35.91
CA MET A 362 -0.92 -4.06 36.16
C MET A 362 -1.60 -4.59 34.89
N PRO A 363 -1.10 -5.71 34.32
CA PRO A 363 -1.75 -6.33 33.19
C PRO A 363 -3.13 -6.88 33.59
N GLY A 364 -4.07 -6.87 32.65
CA GLY A 364 -5.38 -7.50 32.88
C GLY A 364 -5.25 -9.01 33.10
N GLN A 365 -6.21 -9.60 33.81
CA GLN A 365 -6.19 -10.99 34.22
C GLN A 365 -5.89 -11.99 33.07
N LYS A 366 -6.53 -11.80 31.92
CA LYS A 366 -6.31 -12.64 30.71
C LYS A 366 -4.90 -12.50 30.18
N LEU A 367 -4.39 -11.27 30.07
CA LEU A 367 -3.04 -10.99 29.60
C LEU A 367 -1.98 -11.55 30.55
N ALA A 368 -2.20 -11.44 31.85
CA ALA A 368 -1.31 -12.02 32.85
C ALA A 368 -1.23 -13.55 32.70
N GLY A 369 -2.37 -14.24 32.52
CA GLY A 369 -2.38 -15.68 32.25
C GLY A 369 -1.67 -16.05 30.96
N LEU A 370 -1.87 -15.26 29.90
CA LEU A 370 -1.18 -15.43 28.63
C LEU A 370 0.35 -15.29 28.78
N MET A 371 0.81 -14.25 29.50
CA MET A 371 2.24 -14.04 29.77
C MET A 371 2.84 -15.18 30.63
N ALA A 372 2.12 -15.67 31.65
CA ALA A 372 2.58 -16.81 32.40
C ALA A 372 2.75 -18.05 31.49
N ALA A 373 1.83 -18.29 30.57
CA ALA A 373 1.92 -19.37 29.61
C ALA A 373 3.12 -19.22 28.65
N GLY A 374 3.40 -18.03 28.14
CA GLY A 374 4.58 -17.75 27.30
C GLY A 374 5.88 -18.10 28.03
N ILE A 375 6.05 -17.62 29.28
CA ILE A 375 7.24 -17.92 30.09
C ILE A 375 7.37 -19.42 30.34
N LEU A 376 6.28 -20.12 30.66
CA LEU A 376 6.32 -21.57 30.91
C LEU A 376 6.66 -22.37 29.65
N SER A 377 6.15 -21.95 28.51
CA SER A 377 6.43 -22.60 27.22
C SER A 377 7.92 -22.55 26.91
N ASP A 378 8.53 -21.38 26.90
CA ASP A 378 9.93 -21.19 26.48
C ASP A 378 10.94 -21.72 27.52
N THR A 379 10.58 -21.63 28.81
CA THR A 379 11.41 -22.21 29.88
C THR A 379 11.20 -23.71 30.08
N ILE A 380 10.33 -24.35 29.29
CA ILE A 380 9.97 -25.78 29.39
C ILE A 380 9.63 -26.13 30.86
N LEU A 381 8.63 -25.45 31.42
CA LEU A 381 8.28 -25.59 32.84
C LEU A 381 9.47 -25.38 33.78
N PHE A 382 10.30 -24.41 33.50
CA PHE A 382 11.55 -24.08 34.24
C PHE A 382 12.66 -25.14 34.16
N GLN A 383 12.60 -26.02 33.19
CA GLN A 383 13.62 -27.04 32.95
C GLN A 383 14.66 -26.64 31.91
N SER A 384 14.41 -25.61 31.12
CA SER A 384 15.36 -25.09 30.15
C SER A 384 16.67 -24.65 30.87
N PRO A 385 17.86 -24.95 30.30
CA PRO A 385 19.11 -24.47 30.85
C PRO A 385 19.24 -22.93 30.81
N THR A 386 18.41 -22.26 30.01
CA THR A 386 18.33 -20.80 29.90
C THR A 386 17.45 -20.18 30.99
N CYS A 387 16.64 -21.01 31.70
CA CYS A 387 15.71 -20.54 32.72
C CYS A 387 16.45 -19.91 33.91
N THR A 388 15.98 -18.75 34.33
CA THR A 388 16.53 -18.02 35.46
C THR A 388 15.51 -17.90 36.61
N GLU A 389 16.00 -17.45 37.78
CA GLU A 389 15.10 -17.17 38.92
C GLU A 389 14.08 -16.05 38.59
N ARG A 390 14.46 -15.11 37.71
CA ARG A 390 13.55 -14.06 37.26
C ARG A 390 12.34 -14.61 36.50
N ASP A 391 12.55 -15.62 35.66
CA ASP A 391 11.49 -16.30 34.91
C ASP A 391 10.49 -16.93 35.89
N ARG A 392 10.99 -17.61 36.91
CA ARG A 392 10.14 -18.23 37.95
C ARG A 392 9.31 -17.18 38.69
N VAL A 393 9.95 -16.13 39.18
CA VAL A 393 9.29 -15.05 39.90
C VAL A 393 8.23 -14.34 39.04
N MET A 394 8.53 -14.07 37.78
CA MET A 394 7.57 -13.40 36.87
C MET A 394 6.42 -14.33 36.49
N ALA A 395 6.69 -15.57 36.16
CA ALA A 395 5.64 -16.56 35.86
C ALA A 395 4.66 -16.74 37.05
N GLU A 396 5.20 -16.90 38.29
CA GLU A 396 4.38 -16.99 39.49
C GLU A 396 3.53 -15.73 39.74
N ARG A 397 4.11 -14.54 39.49
CA ARG A 397 3.40 -13.29 39.64
C ARG A 397 2.27 -13.17 38.62
N MET A 398 2.53 -13.49 37.37
CA MET A 398 1.54 -13.47 36.31
C MET A 398 0.43 -14.52 36.53
N ALA A 399 0.78 -15.71 36.96
CA ALA A 399 -0.19 -16.74 37.33
C ALA A 399 -1.09 -16.29 38.49
N ARG A 400 -0.53 -15.70 39.55
CA ARG A 400 -1.35 -15.14 40.65
C ARG A 400 -2.30 -14.04 40.16
N LEU A 401 -1.87 -13.15 39.28
CA LEU A 401 -2.74 -12.11 38.71
C LEU A 401 -3.86 -12.73 37.84
N SER A 402 -3.60 -13.84 37.19
CA SER A 402 -4.60 -14.55 36.40
C SER A 402 -5.57 -15.39 37.21
N GLY A 403 -5.24 -15.65 38.50
CA GLY A 403 -5.98 -16.58 39.37
C GLY A 403 -5.78 -18.05 39.06
N LEU A 404 -4.71 -18.39 38.31
CA LEU A 404 -4.39 -19.74 37.87
C LEU A 404 -3.14 -20.28 38.61
N SER A 405 -3.06 -21.61 38.79
CA SER A 405 -1.82 -22.24 39.25
C SER A 405 -0.88 -22.52 38.04
N LEU A 406 0.43 -22.43 38.27
CA LEU A 406 1.43 -22.78 37.26
C LEU A 406 1.32 -24.25 36.82
N THR A 407 0.90 -25.15 37.76
CA THR A 407 0.72 -26.58 37.48
C THR A 407 -0.45 -26.83 36.52
N GLU A 408 -1.55 -26.09 36.67
CA GLU A 408 -2.70 -26.17 35.73
C GLU A 408 -2.33 -25.61 34.37
N LEU A 409 -1.69 -24.47 34.34
CA LEU A 409 -1.18 -23.88 33.10
C LEU A 409 -0.23 -24.82 32.38
N GLY A 410 0.74 -25.38 33.07
CA GLY A 410 1.69 -26.33 32.51
C GLY A 410 1.05 -27.54 31.91
N LYS A 411 0.04 -28.14 32.58
CA LYS A 411 -0.72 -29.26 32.01
C LYS A 411 -1.39 -28.88 30.71
N ASP A 412 -2.01 -27.73 30.62
CA ASP A 412 -2.73 -27.29 29.43
C ASP A 412 -1.79 -26.95 28.24
N ILE A 413 -0.66 -26.35 28.53
CA ILE A 413 0.34 -26.02 27.52
C ILE A 413 0.88 -27.30 26.87
N PHE A 414 1.23 -28.26 27.70
CA PHE A 414 1.91 -29.47 27.28
C PHE A 414 0.99 -30.70 27.16
N SER A 415 -0.32 -30.53 27.33
CA SER A 415 -1.30 -31.64 27.13
C SER A 415 -1.55 -31.88 25.63
N SER A 416 -0.50 -32.13 24.88
CA SER A 416 -0.66 -32.74 23.56
C SER A 416 -0.95 -34.23 23.73
N SER A 417 -2.20 -34.59 24.05
CA SER A 417 -2.69 -35.90 23.70
C SER A 417 -2.80 -35.89 22.18
N LEU A 418 -1.83 -36.51 21.51
CA LEU A 418 -2.00 -36.83 20.09
C LEU A 418 -3.30 -37.60 19.95
N PRO A 419 -4.20 -37.19 19.04
CA PRO A 419 -5.33 -38.03 18.69
C PRO A 419 -4.80 -39.44 18.32
N PRO A 420 -5.47 -40.50 18.72
CA PRO A 420 -5.03 -41.85 18.40
C PRO A 420 -4.81 -42.10 16.90
N ASP A 421 -5.48 -41.33 16.06
CA ASP A 421 -5.46 -41.42 14.61
C ASP A 421 -4.48 -40.42 13.93
N THR A 422 -3.58 -39.76 14.68
CA THR A 422 -2.64 -38.82 14.08
C THR A 422 -1.70 -39.55 13.12
N ASP A 423 -1.57 -39.06 11.92
CA ASP A 423 -0.65 -39.57 10.91
C ASP A 423 0.80 -39.41 11.39
N VAL A 424 1.49 -40.57 11.57
CA VAL A 424 2.90 -40.60 11.98
C VAL A 424 3.78 -39.84 10.99
N ARG A 425 3.41 -39.80 9.71
CA ARG A 425 4.16 -39.07 8.66
C ARG A 425 4.10 -37.57 8.91
N GLU A 426 2.94 -37.01 9.22
CA GLU A 426 2.82 -35.59 9.57
C GLU A 426 3.66 -35.25 10.81
N LEU A 427 3.71 -36.12 11.80
CA LEU A 427 4.52 -35.92 13.00
C LEU A 427 6.03 -35.91 12.70
N LEU A 428 6.49 -36.87 11.88
CA LEU A 428 7.90 -36.98 11.49
C LEU A 428 8.40 -35.72 10.74
N PHE A 429 7.53 -35.07 9.98
CA PHE A 429 7.86 -33.91 9.15
C PHE A 429 7.39 -32.57 9.71
N SER A 430 6.80 -32.55 10.92
CA SER A 430 6.31 -31.31 11.54
C SER A 430 7.44 -30.30 11.85
N ASP A 431 8.60 -30.79 12.30
CA ASP A 431 9.84 -30.03 12.43
C ASP A 431 10.98 -30.82 11.81
N PHE A 432 11.08 -30.72 10.48
CA PHE A 432 12.05 -31.49 9.69
C PHE A 432 13.05 -30.57 9.01
N LYS A 433 14.33 -30.90 9.17
CA LYS A 433 15.45 -30.12 8.56
C LYS A 433 16.36 -31.03 7.78
N GLN A 434 16.85 -30.53 6.65
CA GLN A 434 17.84 -31.23 5.81
C GLN A 434 19.22 -30.59 5.99
N PHE A 435 20.23 -31.45 6.06
CA PHE A 435 21.61 -31.02 6.20
C PHE A 435 22.49 -31.74 5.19
N GLN A 436 23.52 -31.06 4.71
CA GLN A 436 24.63 -31.65 3.96
C GLN A 436 25.88 -31.57 4.83
N ILE A 437 26.37 -32.72 5.28
CA ILE A 437 27.55 -32.80 6.17
C ILE A 437 28.55 -33.76 5.58
N ALA A 438 29.75 -33.31 5.29
CA ALA A 438 30.85 -34.10 4.73
C ALA A 438 30.49 -34.89 3.46
N GLY A 439 29.62 -34.36 2.62
CA GLY A 439 29.13 -34.98 1.37
C GLY A 439 27.96 -35.95 1.54
N HIS A 440 27.46 -36.11 2.75
CA HIS A 440 26.29 -36.93 3.07
C HIS A 440 25.03 -36.08 3.27
N SER A 441 23.90 -36.58 2.77
CA SER A 441 22.58 -35.98 2.92
C SER A 441 21.87 -36.53 4.15
N LEU A 442 21.60 -35.67 5.14
CA LEU A 442 20.93 -36.03 6.37
C LEU A 442 19.57 -35.34 6.47
N GLY A 443 18.54 -36.12 6.84
CA GLY A 443 17.24 -35.60 7.28
C GLY A 443 17.12 -35.71 8.80
N ILE A 444 16.72 -34.66 9.49
CA ILE A 444 16.48 -34.67 10.93
C ILE A 444 15.06 -34.14 11.21
N GLY A 445 14.22 -35.05 11.73
CA GLY A 445 12.90 -34.67 12.24
C GLY A 445 12.93 -34.62 13.76
N GLN A 446 12.23 -33.65 14.33
CA GLN A 446 12.08 -33.54 15.78
C GLN A 446 10.60 -33.44 16.14
N PHE A 447 10.21 -34.20 17.14
CA PHE A 447 8.90 -34.10 17.77
C PHE A 447 9.04 -34.07 19.29
N THR A 448 8.32 -33.17 19.91
CA THR A 448 8.36 -32.96 21.34
C THR A 448 7.00 -33.32 21.94
N SER A 449 6.97 -34.27 22.90
CA SER A 449 5.76 -34.72 23.57
C SER A 449 5.94 -34.74 25.08
N THR A 450 4.83 -34.62 25.80
CA THR A 450 4.77 -34.89 27.26
C THR A 450 4.50 -36.35 27.57
N ASP A 451 4.21 -37.14 26.56
CA ASP A 451 3.92 -38.58 26.68
C ASP A 451 4.53 -39.33 25.49
N CYS A 452 5.84 -39.59 25.57
CA CYS A 452 6.55 -40.33 24.57
C CYS A 452 6.23 -41.82 24.58
N GLU A 453 5.63 -42.36 25.67
CA GLU A 453 5.27 -43.78 25.79
C GLU A 453 4.21 -44.19 24.75
N GLN A 454 3.38 -43.28 24.29
CA GLN A 454 2.40 -43.54 23.23
C GLN A 454 3.02 -43.89 21.87
N PHE A 455 4.30 -43.58 21.65
CA PHE A 455 5.02 -43.93 20.42
C PHE A 455 5.59 -45.36 20.46
N ILE A 456 5.73 -45.94 21.65
CA ILE A 456 6.28 -47.29 21.80
C ILE A 456 5.47 -48.32 20.99
N PRO A 457 4.13 -48.36 21.05
CA PRO A 457 3.34 -49.25 20.23
C PRO A 457 3.45 -49.04 18.73
N ARG A 458 3.73 -47.80 18.31
CA ARG A 458 3.82 -47.37 16.90
C ARG A 458 5.24 -47.41 16.36
N HIS A 459 6.22 -47.95 17.11
CA HIS A 459 7.63 -47.92 16.73
C HIS A 459 7.91 -48.51 15.32
N ASN A 460 7.30 -49.65 15.01
CA ASN A 460 7.49 -50.29 13.70
C ASN A 460 6.90 -49.46 12.55
N GLU A 461 5.81 -48.75 12.77
CA GLU A 461 5.21 -47.82 11.80
C GLU A 461 6.13 -46.60 11.54
N VAL A 462 6.67 -46.04 12.62
CA VAL A 462 7.66 -44.95 12.52
C VAL A 462 8.86 -45.36 11.68
N ILE A 463 9.44 -46.54 11.95
CA ILE A 463 10.60 -47.05 11.19
C ILE A 463 10.25 -47.26 9.72
N ALA A 464 9.12 -47.87 9.42
CA ALA A 464 8.71 -48.14 8.06
C ALA A 464 8.58 -46.82 7.22
N ILE A 465 7.97 -45.78 7.80
CA ILE A 465 7.83 -44.50 7.19
C ILE A 465 9.20 -43.81 7.00
N MET A 466 10.08 -43.91 7.99
CA MET A 466 11.44 -43.35 7.89
C MET A 466 12.24 -44.01 6.76
N GLU A 467 12.18 -45.32 6.61
CA GLU A 467 12.87 -46.06 5.52
C GLU A 467 12.31 -45.69 4.14
N GLU A 468 10.98 -45.59 4.03
CA GLU A 468 10.32 -45.15 2.80
C GLU A 468 10.80 -43.73 2.38
N GLU A 469 10.74 -42.78 3.32
CA GLU A 469 11.10 -41.39 3.03
C GLU A 469 12.62 -41.21 2.81
N ARG A 470 13.44 -41.98 3.53
CA ARG A 470 14.90 -42.02 3.28
C ARG A 470 15.20 -42.44 1.85
N THR A 471 14.55 -43.49 1.37
CA THR A 471 14.74 -44.01 0.03
C THR A 471 14.21 -43.09 -1.04
N LYS A 472 13.01 -42.55 -0.82
CA LYS A 472 12.32 -41.64 -1.75
C LYS A 472 13.08 -40.37 -1.99
N HIS A 473 13.70 -39.80 -0.97
CA HIS A 473 14.40 -38.51 -1.03
C HIS A 473 15.93 -38.65 -1.12
N GLY A 474 16.46 -39.85 -1.12
CA GLY A 474 17.89 -40.13 -1.25
C GLY A 474 18.74 -39.65 -0.09
N TYR A 475 18.19 -39.70 1.13
CA TYR A 475 18.99 -39.39 2.33
C TYR A 475 19.94 -40.54 2.65
N ASP A 476 21.20 -40.23 2.94
CA ASP A 476 22.15 -41.19 3.45
C ASP A 476 21.75 -41.63 4.87
N MET A 477 21.22 -40.69 5.67
CA MET A 477 20.76 -40.94 7.02
C MET A 477 19.50 -40.11 7.32
N LEU A 478 18.54 -40.70 8.02
CA LEU A 478 17.36 -40.06 8.56
C LEU A 478 17.29 -40.26 10.05
N LEU A 479 17.24 -39.18 10.79
CA LEU A 479 17.14 -39.18 12.26
C LEU A 479 15.76 -38.62 12.67
N PHE A 480 15.16 -39.30 13.65
CA PHE A 480 13.99 -38.75 14.32
C PHE A 480 14.25 -38.64 15.83
N MET A 481 14.17 -37.43 16.33
CA MET A 481 14.37 -37.08 17.73
C MET A 481 13.01 -36.97 18.42
N LEU A 482 12.73 -37.85 19.33
CA LEU A 482 11.57 -37.81 20.20
C LEU A 482 11.99 -37.25 21.55
N THR A 483 11.58 -36.01 21.86
CA THR A 483 11.92 -35.32 23.09
C THR A 483 10.79 -35.45 24.10
N ASP A 484 11.05 -36.11 25.22
CA ASP A 484 10.10 -36.21 26.34
C ASP A 484 10.26 -35.02 27.28
N ARG A 485 9.22 -34.20 27.39
CA ARG A 485 9.20 -33.03 28.29
C ARG A 485 8.91 -33.39 29.77
N LYS A 486 8.54 -34.63 30.09
CA LYS A 486 8.33 -35.05 31.46
C LYS A 486 9.59 -35.52 32.17
N SER A 487 10.62 -35.94 31.42
CA SER A 487 11.83 -36.49 32.00
C SER A 487 13.05 -35.70 31.58
N THR A 488 13.89 -35.35 32.54
CA THR A 488 15.24 -34.74 32.30
C THR A 488 16.24 -35.72 31.68
N ARG A 489 15.83 -36.94 31.35
CA ARG A 489 16.67 -37.89 30.64
C ARG A 489 16.39 -37.84 29.15
N LEU A 490 17.44 -37.61 28.37
CA LEU A 490 17.46 -37.93 26.95
C LEU A 490 17.19 -39.40 26.78
N ASN A 491 15.92 -39.79 26.67
CA ASN A 491 15.54 -41.15 26.40
C ASN A 491 15.42 -41.35 24.90
N SER A 492 16.39 -42.08 24.36
CA SER A 492 16.43 -42.76 23.07
C SER A 492 16.27 -41.86 21.83
N SER A 493 17.39 -41.40 21.28
CA SER A 493 17.51 -41.18 19.84
C SER A 493 17.56 -42.56 19.16
N HIS A 494 16.54 -42.90 18.37
CA HIS A 494 16.66 -44.03 17.44
C HIS A 494 17.38 -43.55 16.19
N ILE A 495 18.57 -44.07 15.94
CA ILE A 495 19.35 -43.86 14.72
C ILE A 495 19.10 -45.08 13.83
N ILE A 496 18.60 -44.85 12.64
CA ILE A 496 18.47 -45.85 11.58
C ILE A 496 19.44 -45.52 10.48
#